data_17d8fb0a1129a243e041e18be2d8bffa
#
_entry.id   17d8fb0a1129a243e041e18be2d8bffa
#
_cell.length_a   1.000
_cell.length_b   1.000
_cell.length_c   1.000
_cell.angle_alpha   90.00
_cell.angle_beta   90.00
_cell.angle_gamma   90.00
#
_symmetry.space_group_name_H-M   'P 1'
#
loop_
_entity.id
_entity.type
_entity.pdbx_description
1 polymer ?
#
loop_
_entity_poly.entity_id
_entity_poly.type
_entity_poly.pdbx_seq_one_letter_code
_entity_poly.pdbx_strand_id
1 'polypeptide(L)'
;MSSDSLHTLGRWTSDRAVATPDRIAVDDRGVQLSYRALDARATALAEALGTAGFGIGDRIATITGNSSDQVALFFACAKAGVVLVPLSWRLSPAELASHLAASRPALLLVEDEFTSLADAACELLVDGPPRSTLGVGGIESHVPPIRREGMRESRPVRDDDPLLLIFTAGTLGTPKGAILSHANCFWTNLALSRTAELTSADVVLAVMPQYHVGGWNIQPLLAWWVGATVVLERTFDAGRVLQLIPDRKITTMMGVPANYLFLAEHPDFAATDLSTLRHAIVGGASMPEPLLRTWHARGVALTQGYGLTEASPNVLCLPDEDARTKVGLAGKPYPHVEVAVADPVTGEQFSGAATGELLVRGPSVFSGYFEQPEESASALRSGWLHTGDLVERDSDGYYRVIDRIKDIYISGGESIAPAEIESVLFGHPAVADAAVIGVPNARWGEVGVAFIVARRGVATDAEDLTAWLRERIARFKLPHGIRFVDSIPRSAADKILRRSLLADYLSHAPSNREPA
;
A
#
# COMPACT_ATOMS: atom_id res chain seq x y z
N MET A 1 24.59 -22.80 8.31
CA MET A 1 23.97 -21.66 7.60
C MET A 1 25.06 -20.62 7.41
N SER A 2 25.21 -20.09 6.22
CA SER A 2 26.07 -18.91 6.03
C SER A 2 25.42 -17.72 6.75
N SER A 3 26.21 -16.72 7.16
CA SER A 3 25.71 -15.46 7.74
C SER A 3 24.73 -14.73 6.80
N ASP A 4 24.79 -15.01 5.52
CA ASP A 4 24.07 -14.31 4.45
C ASP A 4 22.67 -14.86 4.16
N SER A 5 22.15 -15.79 5.00
CA SER A 5 20.83 -16.42 4.83
C SER A 5 20.02 -16.52 6.13
N LEU A 6 20.34 -15.67 7.11
CA LEU A 6 19.69 -15.71 8.42
C LEU A 6 18.28 -15.08 8.42
N HIS A 7 18.02 -14.16 7.47
CA HIS A 7 16.81 -13.36 7.40
C HIS A 7 15.87 -13.78 6.26
N THR A 8 16.11 -14.94 5.63
CA THR A 8 15.26 -15.43 4.53
C THR A 8 13.88 -15.86 5.03
N LEU A 9 12.82 -15.43 4.33
CA LEU A 9 11.44 -15.68 4.74
C LEU A 9 10.96 -17.10 4.47
N GLY A 10 11.63 -17.84 3.59
CA GLY A 10 11.27 -19.22 3.25
C GLY A 10 11.23 -20.17 4.45
N ARG A 11 11.95 -19.85 5.54
CA ARG A 11 11.96 -20.63 6.78
C ARG A 11 10.73 -20.44 7.66
N TRP A 12 10.03 -19.31 7.55
CA TRP A 12 8.99 -18.92 8.52
C TRP A 12 7.87 -19.96 8.63
N THR A 13 7.42 -20.51 7.49
CA THR A 13 6.41 -21.58 7.50
C THR A 13 6.97 -22.90 8.03
N SER A 14 8.22 -23.25 7.69
CA SER A 14 8.86 -24.48 8.17
C SER A 14 9.09 -24.48 9.67
N ASP A 15 9.56 -23.35 10.22
CA ASP A 15 9.74 -23.18 11.66
C ASP A 15 8.40 -23.29 12.40
N ARG A 16 7.31 -22.76 11.84
CA ARG A 16 5.96 -22.87 12.40
C ARG A 16 5.36 -24.26 12.23
N ALA A 17 5.60 -24.93 11.11
CA ALA A 17 5.17 -26.32 10.90
C ALA A 17 5.79 -27.30 11.92
N VAL A 18 6.98 -26.96 12.43
CA VAL A 18 7.61 -27.72 13.54
C VAL A 18 7.03 -27.28 14.89
N ALA A 19 6.97 -25.97 15.16
CA ALA A 19 6.61 -25.45 16.48
C ALA A 19 5.11 -25.55 16.81
N THR A 20 4.24 -25.28 15.82
CA THR A 20 2.77 -25.21 16.00
C THR A 20 2.04 -25.79 14.78
N PRO A 21 2.28 -27.08 14.41
CA PRO A 21 1.88 -27.67 13.14
C PRO A 21 0.38 -27.61 12.85
N ASP A 22 -0.43 -27.83 13.86
CA ASP A 22 -1.88 -28.00 13.71
C ASP A 22 -2.66 -26.69 13.91
N ARG A 23 -1.96 -25.58 14.26
CA ARG A 23 -2.58 -24.27 14.35
C ARG A 23 -2.95 -23.77 12.96
N ILE A 24 -4.12 -23.09 12.84
CA ILE A 24 -4.56 -22.50 11.58
C ILE A 24 -3.67 -21.31 11.25
N ALA A 25 -3.03 -21.35 10.09
CA ALA A 25 -2.24 -20.27 9.53
C ALA A 25 -3.10 -19.32 8.70
N VAL A 26 -4.01 -19.88 7.89
CA VAL A 26 -4.88 -19.13 6.98
C VAL A 26 -6.31 -19.67 7.09
N ASP A 27 -7.28 -18.78 7.26
CA ASP A 27 -8.70 -19.04 7.04
C ASP A 27 -9.12 -18.23 5.80
N ASP A 28 -9.16 -18.89 4.65
CA ASP A 28 -9.53 -18.29 3.37
C ASP A 28 -11.03 -18.56 3.13
N ARG A 29 -11.87 -17.66 3.62
CA ARG A 29 -13.34 -17.74 3.44
C ARG A 29 -13.95 -19.08 3.89
N GLY A 30 -13.40 -19.62 5.01
CA GLY A 30 -13.82 -20.89 5.61
C GLY A 30 -12.98 -22.10 5.17
N VAL A 31 -12.11 -21.99 4.18
CA VAL A 31 -11.10 -23.01 3.86
C VAL A 31 -9.89 -22.77 4.76
N GLN A 32 -9.64 -23.69 5.69
CA GLN A 32 -8.59 -23.53 6.69
C GLN A 32 -7.35 -24.34 6.34
N LEU A 33 -6.19 -23.67 6.35
CA LEU A 33 -4.87 -24.29 6.23
C LEU A 33 -4.13 -24.19 7.56
N SER A 34 -3.69 -25.32 8.09
CA SER A 34 -2.76 -25.33 9.23
C SER A 34 -1.35 -24.90 8.78
N TYR A 35 -0.46 -24.56 9.73
CA TYR A 35 0.93 -24.25 9.41
C TYR A 35 1.64 -25.43 8.74
N ARG A 36 1.36 -26.67 9.16
CA ARG A 36 1.86 -27.90 8.50
C ARG A 36 1.39 -27.97 7.04
N ALA A 37 0.11 -27.73 6.79
CA ALA A 37 -0.45 -27.81 5.45
C ALA A 37 0.09 -26.69 4.54
N LEU A 38 0.20 -25.48 5.06
CA LEU A 38 0.76 -24.33 4.33
C LEU A 38 2.23 -24.58 3.96
N ASP A 39 3.04 -25.05 4.92
CA ASP A 39 4.46 -25.35 4.67
C ASP A 39 4.67 -26.50 3.68
N ALA A 40 3.90 -27.59 3.83
CA ALA A 40 3.95 -28.70 2.90
C ALA A 40 3.61 -28.27 1.46
N ARG A 41 2.55 -27.45 1.30
CA ARG A 41 2.13 -26.93 0.00
C ARG A 41 3.19 -26.01 -0.60
N ALA A 42 3.71 -25.06 0.18
CA ALA A 42 4.75 -24.15 -0.25
C ALA A 42 6.06 -24.88 -0.63
N THR A 43 6.41 -25.93 0.10
CA THR A 43 7.60 -26.75 -0.18
C THR A 43 7.43 -27.54 -1.47
N ALA A 44 6.29 -28.21 -1.67
CA ALA A 44 6.00 -28.93 -2.89
C ALA A 44 6.03 -28.03 -4.14
N LEU A 45 5.46 -26.83 -4.03
CA LEU A 45 5.53 -25.82 -5.11
C LEU A 45 6.96 -25.36 -5.37
N ALA A 46 7.77 -25.12 -4.33
CA ALA A 46 9.17 -24.72 -4.47
C ALA A 46 10.00 -25.82 -5.18
N GLU A 47 9.78 -27.08 -4.84
CA GLU A 47 10.43 -28.23 -5.49
C GLU A 47 10.00 -28.38 -6.97
N ALA A 48 8.70 -28.20 -7.25
CA ALA A 48 8.17 -28.23 -8.60
C ALA A 48 8.73 -27.09 -9.46
N LEU A 49 8.82 -25.86 -8.91
CA LEU A 49 9.48 -24.72 -9.56
C LEU A 49 10.95 -25.04 -9.86
N GLY A 50 11.70 -25.56 -8.89
CA GLY A 50 13.10 -25.95 -9.08
C GLY A 50 13.26 -27.02 -10.17
N THR A 51 12.38 -28.04 -10.19
CA THR A 51 12.38 -29.10 -11.21
C THR A 51 12.09 -28.56 -12.61
N ALA A 52 11.21 -27.55 -12.71
CA ALA A 52 10.91 -26.86 -13.96
C ALA A 52 12.00 -25.85 -14.38
N GLY A 53 13.06 -25.69 -13.60
CA GLY A 53 14.21 -24.85 -13.91
C GLY A 53 14.13 -23.43 -13.36
N PHE A 54 13.12 -23.08 -12.56
CA PHE A 54 13.04 -21.79 -11.86
C PHE A 54 14.04 -21.74 -10.70
N GLY A 55 14.45 -20.55 -10.33
CA GLY A 55 15.30 -20.31 -9.16
C GLY A 55 15.64 -18.84 -9.00
N ILE A 56 16.76 -18.53 -8.34
CA ILE A 56 17.13 -17.20 -7.87
C ILE A 56 17.05 -16.13 -8.97
N GLY A 57 16.23 -15.10 -8.71
CA GLY A 57 16.03 -13.95 -9.61
C GLY A 57 15.04 -14.18 -10.75
N ASP A 58 14.48 -15.40 -10.93
CA ASP A 58 13.37 -15.59 -11.86
C ASP A 58 12.12 -14.93 -11.31
N ARG A 59 11.31 -14.39 -12.22
CA ARG A 59 10.10 -13.66 -11.86
C ARG A 59 8.87 -14.45 -12.28
N ILE A 60 7.96 -14.62 -11.31
CA ILE A 60 6.61 -15.16 -11.57
C ILE A 60 5.62 -14.02 -11.31
N ALA A 61 4.89 -13.60 -12.35
CA ALA A 61 3.81 -12.65 -12.18
C ALA A 61 2.50 -13.36 -11.83
N THR A 62 1.63 -12.67 -11.08
CA THR A 62 0.29 -13.16 -10.74
C THR A 62 -0.77 -12.12 -11.00
N ILE A 63 -1.96 -12.55 -11.50
CA ILE A 63 -3.19 -11.76 -11.56
C ILE A 63 -4.24 -12.54 -10.77
N THR A 64 -4.40 -12.18 -9.49
CA THR A 64 -5.25 -12.92 -8.54
C THR A 64 -5.93 -11.97 -7.55
N GLY A 65 -7.04 -12.40 -6.97
CA GLY A 65 -7.51 -11.83 -5.69
C GLY A 65 -6.69 -12.36 -4.52
N ASN A 66 -6.97 -11.85 -3.31
CA ASN A 66 -6.37 -12.41 -2.11
C ASN A 66 -6.81 -13.88 -1.95
N SER A 67 -5.85 -14.79 -1.79
CA SER A 67 -6.14 -16.22 -1.65
C SER A 67 -5.03 -16.96 -0.91
N SER A 68 -5.40 -18.10 -0.32
CA SER A 68 -4.44 -19.04 0.28
C SER A 68 -3.46 -19.63 -0.76
N ASP A 69 -3.87 -19.68 -2.03
CA ASP A 69 -3.02 -20.10 -3.15
C ASP A 69 -1.88 -19.11 -3.37
N GLN A 70 -2.20 -17.81 -3.36
CA GLN A 70 -1.22 -16.73 -3.46
C GLN A 70 -0.25 -16.75 -2.26
N VAL A 71 -0.74 -17.05 -1.05
CA VAL A 71 0.11 -17.19 0.16
C VAL A 71 1.05 -18.36 0.02
N ALA A 72 0.58 -19.53 -0.40
CA ALA A 72 1.42 -20.70 -0.63
C ALA A 72 2.49 -20.44 -1.69
N LEU A 73 2.12 -19.76 -2.78
CA LEU A 73 3.04 -19.36 -3.85
C LEU A 73 4.11 -18.38 -3.33
N PHE A 74 3.72 -17.38 -2.51
CA PHE A 74 4.69 -16.46 -1.91
C PHE A 74 5.78 -17.20 -1.15
N PHE A 75 5.40 -18.14 -0.26
CA PHE A 75 6.38 -18.92 0.50
C PHE A 75 7.16 -19.92 -0.38
N ALA A 76 6.55 -20.43 -1.45
CA ALA A 76 7.28 -21.24 -2.44
C ALA A 76 8.36 -20.42 -3.16
N CYS A 77 8.02 -19.20 -3.59
CA CYS A 77 8.98 -18.26 -4.17
C CYS A 77 10.09 -17.92 -3.18
N ALA A 78 9.74 -17.66 -1.92
CA ALA A 78 10.72 -17.38 -0.87
C ALA A 78 11.69 -18.56 -0.60
N LYS A 79 11.22 -19.81 -0.71
CA LYS A 79 12.05 -21.01 -0.58
C LYS A 79 12.95 -21.25 -1.79
N ALA A 80 12.45 -20.97 -3.00
CA ALA A 80 13.14 -21.23 -4.27
C ALA A 80 14.04 -20.07 -4.74
N GLY A 81 13.98 -18.89 -4.10
CA GLY A 81 14.66 -17.67 -4.54
C GLY A 81 14.02 -17.02 -5.77
N VAL A 82 12.78 -17.36 -6.06
CA VAL A 82 12.00 -16.78 -7.15
C VAL A 82 11.37 -15.45 -6.69
N VAL A 83 11.30 -14.48 -7.58
CA VAL A 83 10.71 -13.16 -7.30
C VAL A 83 9.23 -13.20 -7.64
N LEU A 84 8.37 -12.95 -6.67
CA LEU A 84 6.93 -12.79 -6.89
C LEU A 84 6.63 -11.37 -7.38
N VAL A 85 5.87 -11.28 -8.48
CA VAL A 85 5.42 -10.01 -9.09
C VAL A 85 3.90 -9.97 -9.07
N PRO A 86 3.27 -9.59 -7.95
CA PRO A 86 1.82 -9.56 -7.87
C PRO A 86 1.28 -8.33 -8.61
N LEU A 87 0.43 -8.56 -9.62
CA LEU A 87 -0.16 -7.52 -10.45
C LEU A 87 -1.61 -7.26 -10.05
N SER A 88 -2.01 -6.00 -10.11
CA SER A 88 -3.38 -5.61 -9.78
C SER A 88 -4.35 -6.01 -10.89
N TRP A 89 -5.37 -6.79 -10.55
CA TRP A 89 -6.49 -7.13 -11.43
C TRP A 89 -7.42 -5.95 -11.73
N ARG A 90 -7.21 -4.80 -11.05
CA ARG A 90 -7.97 -3.55 -11.28
C ARG A 90 -7.43 -2.71 -12.43
N LEU A 91 -6.26 -3.06 -12.96
CA LEU A 91 -5.63 -2.35 -14.07
C LEU A 91 -6.33 -2.68 -15.39
N SER A 92 -6.28 -1.74 -16.32
CA SER A 92 -6.69 -2.00 -17.70
C SER A 92 -5.74 -2.99 -18.39
N PRO A 93 -6.17 -3.66 -19.46
CA PRO A 93 -5.28 -4.54 -20.24
C PRO A 93 -3.99 -3.85 -20.69
N ALA A 94 -4.04 -2.58 -21.09
CA ALA A 94 -2.87 -1.82 -21.53
C ALA A 94 -1.87 -1.55 -20.38
N GLU A 95 -2.36 -1.21 -19.19
CA GLU A 95 -1.52 -1.04 -18.01
C GLU A 95 -0.89 -2.37 -17.59
N LEU A 96 -1.66 -3.46 -17.58
CA LEU A 96 -1.15 -4.80 -17.28
C LEU A 96 -0.07 -5.23 -18.28
N ALA A 97 -0.29 -5.00 -19.58
CA ALA A 97 0.70 -5.26 -20.62
C ALA A 97 2.00 -4.48 -20.36
N SER A 98 1.89 -3.20 -19.95
CA SER A 98 3.04 -2.38 -19.56
C SER A 98 3.79 -2.96 -18.35
N HIS A 99 3.08 -3.42 -17.32
CA HIS A 99 3.69 -4.06 -16.15
C HIS A 99 4.36 -5.40 -16.49
N LEU A 100 3.72 -6.22 -17.33
CA LEU A 100 4.30 -7.47 -17.82
C LEU A 100 5.55 -7.23 -18.65
N ALA A 101 5.52 -6.25 -19.58
CA ALA A 101 6.68 -5.86 -20.37
C ALA A 101 7.83 -5.34 -19.48
N ALA A 102 7.54 -4.53 -18.47
CA ALA A 102 8.53 -3.98 -17.55
C ALA A 102 9.14 -5.06 -16.64
N SER A 103 8.34 -5.99 -16.10
CA SER A 103 8.83 -7.04 -15.19
C SER A 103 9.40 -8.25 -15.89
N ARG A 104 9.06 -8.50 -17.17
CA ARG A 104 9.49 -9.67 -17.97
C ARG A 104 9.45 -10.97 -17.17
N PRO A 105 8.27 -11.39 -16.68
CA PRO A 105 8.17 -12.61 -15.90
C PRO A 105 8.39 -13.85 -16.78
N ALA A 106 9.02 -14.87 -16.20
CA ALA A 106 9.19 -16.16 -16.87
C ALA A 106 7.92 -17.02 -16.89
N LEU A 107 6.94 -16.66 -16.04
CA LEU A 107 5.62 -17.30 -15.96
C LEU A 107 4.61 -16.27 -15.46
N LEU A 108 3.40 -16.30 -16.03
CA LEU A 108 2.23 -15.57 -15.54
C LEU A 108 1.21 -16.58 -15.00
N LEU A 109 0.87 -16.45 -13.74
CA LEU A 109 -0.19 -17.22 -13.09
C LEU A 109 -1.45 -16.37 -12.98
N VAL A 110 -2.54 -16.94 -13.43
CA VAL A 110 -3.83 -16.24 -13.48
C VAL A 110 -4.87 -17.06 -12.76
N GLU A 111 -5.66 -16.42 -11.95
CA GLU A 111 -6.86 -17.02 -11.39
C GLU A 111 -7.99 -16.99 -12.43
N ASP A 112 -8.82 -18.02 -12.49
CA ASP A 112 -9.77 -18.27 -13.59
C ASP A 112 -10.67 -17.05 -13.91
N GLU A 113 -11.11 -16.32 -12.89
CA GLU A 113 -11.99 -15.15 -13.10
C GLU A 113 -11.28 -13.98 -13.81
N PHE A 114 -9.94 -13.95 -13.84
CA PHE A 114 -9.15 -12.89 -14.48
C PHE A 114 -8.55 -13.33 -15.83
N THR A 115 -8.93 -14.51 -16.35
CA THR A 115 -8.39 -15.06 -17.60
C THR A 115 -8.60 -14.11 -18.77
N SER A 116 -9.82 -13.57 -18.95
CA SER A 116 -10.12 -12.63 -20.04
C SER A 116 -9.30 -11.34 -19.96
N LEU A 117 -9.03 -10.84 -18.76
CA LEU A 117 -8.19 -9.66 -18.53
C LEU A 117 -6.72 -9.96 -18.90
N ALA A 118 -6.22 -11.13 -18.49
CA ALA A 118 -4.88 -11.58 -18.82
C ALA A 118 -4.69 -11.83 -20.32
N ASP A 119 -5.69 -12.40 -21.00
CA ASP A 119 -5.71 -12.60 -22.44
C ASP A 119 -5.58 -11.27 -23.18
N ALA A 120 -6.46 -10.33 -22.85
CA ALA A 120 -6.45 -9.00 -23.47
C ALA A 120 -5.13 -8.24 -23.22
N ALA A 121 -4.49 -8.41 -22.05
CA ALA A 121 -3.19 -7.81 -21.78
C ALA A 121 -2.07 -8.48 -22.57
N CYS A 122 -2.06 -9.81 -22.65
CA CYS A 122 -1.04 -10.56 -23.39
C CYS A 122 -1.11 -10.36 -24.91
N GLU A 123 -2.30 -10.14 -25.48
CA GLU A 123 -2.47 -9.80 -26.89
C GLU A 123 -1.79 -8.48 -27.29
N LEU A 124 -1.54 -7.59 -26.33
CA LEU A 124 -0.82 -6.33 -26.57
C LEU A 124 0.71 -6.49 -26.53
N LEU A 125 1.21 -7.67 -26.17
CA LEU A 125 2.65 -7.96 -26.08
C LEU A 125 3.14 -8.69 -27.32
N VAL A 126 4.35 -8.34 -27.79
CA VAL A 126 5.00 -9.06 -28.90
C VAL A 126 5.35 -10.49 -28.48
N ASP A 127 5.91 -10.63 -27.27
CA ASP A 127 6.29 -11.91 -26.65
C ASP A 127 5.70 -11.97 -25.25
N GLY A 128 4.48 -12.50 -25.12
CA GLY A 128 3.82 -12.71 -23.83
C GLY A 128 4.46 -13.85 -23.04
N PRO A 129 4.48 -13.80 -21.69
CA PRO A 129 4.99 -14.88 -20.87
C PRO A 129 4.13 -16.15 -21.00
N PRO A 130 4.73 -17.36 -20.84
CA PRO A 130 3.95 -18.57 -20.63
C PRO A 130 2.94 -18.39 -19.51
N ARG A 131 1.77 -19.03 -19.63
CA ARG A 131 0.69 -18.88 -18.65
C ARG A 131 0.29 -20.22 -18.05
N SER A 132 -0.16 -20.18 -16.78
CA SER A 132 -0.83 -21.29 -16.10
C SER A 132 -1.84 -20.73 -15.10
N THR A 133 -2.76 -21.58 -14.64
CA THR A 133 -3.71 -21.23 -13.58
C THR A 133 -3.04 -21.38 -12.22
N LEU A 134 -3.34 -20.48 -11.27
CA LEU A 134 -2.93 -20.61 -9.88
C LEU A 134 -3.88 -21.61 -9.16
N GLY A 135 -3.31 -22.51 -8.37
CA GLY A 135 -4.04 -23.47 -7.54
C GLY A 135 -4.08 -24.90 -8.10
N VAL A 136 -4.96 -25.71 -7.52
CA VAL A 136 -5.11 -27.14 -7.84
C VAL A 136 -5.62 -27.30 -9.29
N GLY A 137 -4.97 -28.15 -10.07
CA GLY A 137 -5.27 -28.34 -11.50
C GLY A 137 -4.47 -27.41 -12.42
N GLY A 138 -3.83 -26.37 -11.88
CA GLY A 138 -2.92 -25.49 -12.58
C GLY A 138 -1.47 -25.76 -12.18
N ILE A 139 -0.80 -24.71 -11.64
CA ILE A 139 0.64 -24.79 -11.28
C ILE A 139 0.95 -25.92 -10.26
N GLU A 140 0.02 -26.28 -9.39
CA GLU A 140 0.22 -27.37 -8.43
C GLU A 140 0.25 -28.76 -9.09
N SER A 141 -0.38 -28.90 -10.26
CA SER A 141 -0.38 -30.13 -11.04
C SER A 141 0.73 -30.17 -12.08
N HIS A 142 1.08 -29.02 -12.63
CA HIS A 142 2.12 -28.92 -13.65
C HIS A 142 2.72 -27.52 -13.70
N VAL A 143 4.04 -27.43 -13.45
CA VAL A 143 4.81 -26.20 -13.66
C VAL A 143 5.39 -26.22 -15.06
N PRO A 144 5.05 -25.25 -15.93
CA PRO A 144 5.65 -25.18 -17.26
C PRO A 144 7.17 -24.98 -17.15
N PRO A 145 7.99 -25.75 -17.91
CA PRO A 145 9.43 -25.62 -17.85
C PRO A 145 9.88 -24.27 -18.39
N ILE A 146 10.85 -23.67 -17.71
CA ILE A 146 11.47 -22.43 -18.19
C ILE A 146 12.48 -22.76 -19.30
N ARG A 147 12.39 -22.09 -20.44
CA ARG A 147 13.39 -22.23 -21.51
C ARG A 147 14.53 -21.27 -21.25
N ARG A 148 15.76 -21.81 -21.13
CA ARG A 148 16.98 -21.03 -20.91
C ARG A 148 18.16 -21.54 -21.72
N GLU A 149 19.03 -20.61 -22.06
CA GLU A 149 20.40 -20.90 -22.48
C GLU A 149 21.32 -20.70 -21.28
N GLY A 150 22.10 -21.73 -20.94
CA GLY A 150 23.13 -21.71 -19.88
C GLY A 150 22.73 -22.37 -18.55
N MET A 151 23.76 -22.84 -17.82
CA MET A 151 23.61 -23.40 -16.46
C MET A 151 23.49 -22.27 -15.43
N ARG A 152 22.63 -22.48 -14.46
CA ARG A 152 22.47 -21.57 -13.32
C ARG A 152 23.43 -21.92 -12.19
N GLU A 153 23.92 -20.90 -11.50
CA GLU A 153 24.62 -21.10 -10.23
C GLU A 153 23.63 -21.62 -9.19
N SER A 154 23.84 -22.86 -8.73
CA SER A 154 23.06 -23.43 -7.64
C SER A 154 23.69 -22.97 -6.32
N ARG A 155 23.03 -22.05 -5.65
CA ARG A 155 23.39 -21.59 -4.31
C ARG A 155 22.16 -21.45 -3.41
N PRO A 156 22.32 -21.46 -2.09
CA PRO A 156 21.24 -21.10 -1.17
C PRO A 156 20.74 -19.68 -1.40
N VAL A 157 19.46 -19.47 -1.10
CA VAL A 157 18.84 -18.13 -1.07
C VAL A 157 19.51 -17.30 0.02
N ARG A 158 19.77 -16.02 -0.29
CA ARG A 158 20.43 -15.05 0.60
C ARG A 158 19.48 -13.95 1.02
N ASP A 159 19.89 -13.21 2.05
CA ASP A 159 19.14 -12.12 2.64
C ASP A 159 18.89 -10.96 1.65
N ASP A 160 19.84 -10.70 0.76
CA ASP A 160 19.79 -9.65 -0.26
C ASP A 160 19.13 -10.08 -1.58
N ASP A 161 18.79 -11.37 -1.73
CA ASP A 161 18.07 -11.82 -2.91
C ASP A 161 16.68 -11.15 -2.99
N PRO A 162 16.25 -10.71 -4.19
CA PRO A 162 14.92 -10.18 -4.40
C PRO A 162 13.83 -11.21 -4.09
N LEU A 163 12.77 -10.78 -3.39
CA LEU A 163 11.60 -11.61 -3.07
C LEU A 163 10.33 -11.10 -3.71
N LEU A 164 10.11 -9.78 -3.63
CA LEU A 164 8.93 -9.12 -4.20
C LEU A 164 9.36 -8.04 -5.19
N LEU A 165 8.60 -7.93 -6.27
CA LEU A 165 8.67 -6.79 -7.17
C LEU A 165 7.28 -6.16 -7.21
N ILE A 166 7.14 -5.02 -6.51
CA ILE A 166 5.86 -4.33 -6.34
C ILE A 166 5.84 -3.09 -7.20
N PHE A 167 4.87 -3.00 -8.09
CA PHE A 167 4.71 -1.81 -8.93
C PHE A 167 4.12 -0.65 -8.15
N THR A 168 4.72 0.52 -8.34
CA THR A 168 4.24 1.81 -7.83
C THR A 168 3.87 2.73 -9.00
N ALA A 169 2.98 3.68 -8.75
CA ALA A 169 2.60 4.66 -9.75
C ALA A 169 3.78 5.58 -10.06
N GLY A 170 4.35 5.43 -11.26
CA GLY A 170 5.42 6.29 -11.75
C GLY A 170 4.95 7.75 -11.95
N THR A 171 5.86 8.72 -11.77
CA THR A 171 5.56 10.14 -11.95
C THR A 171 5.29 10.56 -13.40
N LEU A 172 5.75 9.75 -14.37
CA LEU A 172 5.64 10.03 -15.81
C LEU A 172 4.78 9.00 -16.58
N GLY A 173 3.97 8.20 -15.86
CA GLY A 173 3.14 7.16 -16.49
C GLY A 173 3.86 5.84 -16.75
N THR A 174 5.19 5.77 -16.63
CA THR A 174 5.94 4.51 -16.69
C THR A 174 5.88 3.82 -15.33
N PRO A 175 5.44 2.54 -15.28
CA PRO A 175 5.37 1.82 -14.01
C PRO A 175 6.78 1.58 -13.45
N LYS A 176 6.95 1.73 -12.12
CA LYS A 176 8.20 1.49 -11.42
C LYS A 176 8.06 0.26 -10.52
N GLY A 177 8.83 -0.77 -10.81
CA GLY A 177 8.86 -1.99 -10.01
C GLY A 177 9.88 -1.86 -8.88
N ALA A 178 9.43 -1.62 -7.65
CA ALA A 178 10.29 -1.58 -6.46
C ALA A 178 10.74 -3.00 -6.08
N ILE A 179 12.05 -3.21 -5.95
CA ILE A 179 12.64 -4.50 -5.57
C ILE A 179 12.75 -4.58 -4.06
N LEU A 180 12.04 -5.51 -3.46
CA LEU A 180 12.14 -5.82 -2.03
C LEU A 180 12.82 -7.17 -1.83
N SER A 181 13.93 -7.17 -1.08
CA SER A 181 14.67 -8.37 -0.74
C SER A 181 14.06 -9.10 0.46
N HIS A 182 14.55 -10.30 0.74
CA HIS A 182 14.23 -11.01 1.98
C HIS A 182 14.58 -10.18 3.21
N ALA A 183 15.77 -9.55 3.24
CA ALA A 183 16.17 -8.68 4.34
C ALA A 183 15.24 -7.49 4.52
N ASN A 184 14.82 -6.81 3.43
CA ASN A 184 13.89 -5.70 3.53
C ASN A 184 12.57 -6.14 4.19
N CYS A 185 12.01 -7.28 3.76
CA CYS A 185 10.79 -7.83 4.34
C CYS A 185 11.00 -8.33 5.78
N PHE A 186 12.15 -8.91 6.11
CA PHE A 186 12.48 -9.31 7.48
C PHE A 186 12.52 -8.09 8.42
N TRP A 187 13.31 -7.06 8.07
CA TRP A 187 13.53 -5.92 8.93
C TRP A 187 12.28 -5.08 9.16
N THR A 188 11.44 -4.91 8.14
CA THR A 188 10.15 -4.21 8.32
C THR A 188 9.21 -4.97 9.25
N ASN A 189 9.17 -6.32 9.17
CA ASN A 189 8.36 -7.14 10.07
C ASN A 189 8.95 -7.20 11.49
N LEU A 190 10.27 -7.20 11.63
CA LEU A 190 10.93 -7.06 12.94
C LEU A 190 10.58 -5.72 13.59
N ALA A 191 10.67 -4.63 12.84
CA ALA A 191 10.30 -3.29 13.31
C ALA A 191 8.82 -3.24 13.76
N LEU A 192 7.91 -3.77 12.94
CA LEU A 192 6.49 -3.87 13.28
C LEU A 192 6.26 -4.71 14.55
N SER A 193 6.99 -5.82 14.75
CA SER A 193 6.86 -6.67 15.94
C SER A 193 7.24 -5.97 17.25
N ARG A 194 7.93 -4.83 17.18
CA ARG A 194 8.34 -4.03 18.34
C ARG A 194 7.37 -2.90 18.67
N THR A 195 6.39 -2.66 17.80
CA THR A 195 5.42 -1.58 17.94
C THR A 195 3.98 -2.09 17.98
N ALA A 196 3.68 -3.16 17.22
CA ALA A 196 2.42 -3.86 17.29
C ALA A 196 2.59 -5.11 18.16
N GLU A 197 1.86 -5.19 19.25
CA GLU A 197 1.87 -6.35 20.17
C GLU A 197 1.14 -7.56 19.55
N LEU A 198 1.65 -8.04 18.40
CA LEU A 198 1.07 -9.17 17.69
C LEU A 198 1.73 -10.47 18.17
N THR A 199 0.90 -11.40 18.62
CA THR A 199 1.29 -12.68 19.19
C THR A 199 0.65 -13.86 18.45
N SER A 200 1.04 -15.07 18.81
CA SER A 200 0.42 -16.28 18.25
C SER A 200 -1.05 -16.48 18.64
N ALA A 201 -1.58 -15.75 19.61
CA ALA A 201 -2.99 -15.81 20.00
C ALA A 201 -3.89 -14.91 19.14
N ASP A 202 -3.29 -14.11 18.28
CA ASP A 202 -4.03 -13.12 17.48
C ASP A 202 -4.69 -13.73 16.24
N VAL A 203 -5.76 -13.05 15.84
CA VAL A 203 -6.47 -13.31 14.58
C VAL A 203 -6.45 -12.01 13.78
N VAL A 204 -5.70 -12.02 12.70
CA VAL A 204 -5.51 -10.87 11.80
C VAL A 204 -6.54 -10.93 10.68
N LEU A 205 -7.33 -9.89 10.48
CA LEU A 205 -8.17 -9.76 9.30
C LEU A 205 -7.39 -9.07 8.18
N ALA A 206 -7.12 -9.78 7.11
CA ALA A 206 -6.38 -9.31 5.95
C ALA A 206 -7.33 -8.99 4.79
N VAL A 207 -7.63 -7.69 4.61
CA VAL A 207 -8.46 -7.16 3.52
C VAL A 207 -7.65 -6.35 2.51
N MET A 208 -6.39 -6.01 2.84
CA MET A 208 -5.53 -5.27 1.93
C MET A 208 -5.11 -6.15 0.75
N PRO A 209 -5.10 -5.58 -0.49
CA PRO A 209 -4.75 -6.36 -1.66
C PRO A 209 -3.32 -6.91 -1.63
N GLN A 210 -3.15 -8.18 -1.98
CA GLN A 210 -1.85 -8.84 -2.05
C GLN A 210 -0.99 -8.41 -3.26
N TYR A 211 -1.48 -7.53 -4.12
CA TYR A 211 -0.66 -6.86 -5.13
C TYR A 211 -0.01 -5.55 -4.63
N HIS A 212 -0.26 -5.16 -3.38
CA HIS A 212 0.42 -4.08 -2.67
C HIS A 212 1.27 -4.62 -1.53
N VAL A 213 2.36 -3.90 -1.23
CA VAL A 213 3.26 -4.26 -0.13
C VAL A 213 2.53 -4.34 1.22
N GLY A 214 1.51 -3.52 1.45
CA GLY A 214 0.69 -3.55 2.66
C GLY A 214 -0.06 -4.86 2.87
N GLY A 215 -0.47 -5.54 1.79
CA GLY A 215 -1.11 -6.87 1.86
C GLY A 215 -0.17 -7.98 2.33
N TRP A 216 1.13 -7.72 2.39
CA TRP A 216 2.17 -8.63 2.87
C TRP A 216 2.81 -8.16 4.17
N ASN A 217 3.49 -7.02 4.13
CA ASN A 217 4.41 -6.54 5.16
C ASN A 217 3.75 -5.73 6.29
N ILE A 218 2.44 -5.45 6.20
CA ILE A 218 1.69 -4.87 7.32
C ILE A 218 0.76 -5.95 7.87
N GLN A 219 1.13 -6.55 8.99
CA GLN A 219 0.43 -7.61 9.73
C GLN A 219 0.50 -9.03 9.13
N PRO A 220 0.13 -9.38 7.86
CA PRO A 220 0.04 -10.79 7.46
C PRO A 220 1.35 -11.55 7.58
N LEU A 221 2.47 -11.04 7.07
CA LEU A 221 3.76 -11.72 7.20
C LEU A 221 4.21 -11.83 8.65
N LEU A 222 4.02 -10.78 9.46
CA LEU A 222 4.30 -10.83 10.89
C LEU A 222 3.42 -11.88 11.58
N ALA A 223 2.13 -11.96 11.24
CA ALA A 223 1.22 -12.96 11.79
C ALA A 223 1.72 -14.38 11.54
N TRP A 224 2.11 -14.70 10.31
CA TRP A 224 2.68 -16.02 10.00
C TRP A 224 4.01 -16.27 10.71
N TRP A 225 4.83 -15.25 10.89
CA TRP A 225 6.10 -15.39 11.61
C TRP A 225 5.88 -15.72 13.10
N VAL A 226 4.96 -15.02 13.78
CA VAL A 226 4.68 -15.26 15.21
C VAL A 226 3.76 -16.46 15.47
N GLY A 227 3.12 -17.01 14.44
CA GLY A 227 2.21 -18.16 14.55
C GLY A 227 0.75 -17.78 14.82
N ALA A 228 0.32 -16.60 14.44
CA ALA A 228 -1.07 -16.13 14.50
C ALA A 228 -1.90 -16.72 13.34
N THR A 229 -3.22 -16.53 13.39
CA THR A 229 -4.14 -16.87 12.30
C THR A 229 -4.42 -15.66 11.44
N VAL A 230 -4.37 -15.81 10.12
CA VAL A 230 -4.81 -14.77 9.17
C VAL A 230 -6.13 -15.18 8.55
N VAL A 231 -7.18 -14.41 8.81
CA VAL A 231 -8.47 -14.49 8.11
C VAL A 231 -8.36 -13.64 6.86
N LEU A 232 -8.44 -14.30 5.70
CA LEU A 232 -8.15 -13.70 4.41
C LEU A 232 -9.45 -13.47 3.64
N GLU A 233 -9.76 -12.23 3.35
CA GLU A 233 -10.88 -11.87 2.48
C GLU A 233 -10.36 -11.45 1.10
N ARG A 234 -11.07 -11.88 0.06
CA ARG A 234 -10.68 -11.66 -1.33
C ARG A 234 -10.62 -10.19 -1.71
N THR A 235 -11.63 -9.45 -1.26
CA THR A 235 -11.77 -8.01 -1.43
C THR A 235 -12.42 -7.43 -0.17
N PHE A 236 -12.32 -6.14 0.02
CA PHE A 236 -12.99 -5.46 1.11
C PHE A 236 -14.50 -5.36 0.84
N ASP A 237 -15.31 -5.80 1.82
CA ASP A 237 -16.74 -5.57 1.91
C ASP A 237 -17.08 -5.19 3.35
N ALA A 238 -17.71 -4.02 3.56
CA ALA A 238 -17.95 -3.47 4.89
C ALA A 238 -18.87 -4.36 5.74
N GLY A 239 -19.96 -4.86 5.16
CA GLY A 239 -20.91 -5.74 5.88
C GLY A 239 -20.24 -7.05 6.28
N ARG A 240 -19.46 -7.64 5.38
CA ARG A 240 -18.71 -8.87 5.64
C ARG A 240 -17.65 -8.68 6.73
N VAL A 241 -16.90 -7.59 6.69
CA VAL A 241 -15.90 -7.27 7.74
C VAL A 241 -16.55 -7.13 9.10
N LEU A 242 -17.67 -6.39 9.18
CA LEU A 242 -18.43 -6.24 10.44
C LEU A 242 -18.96 -7.57 10.99
N GLN A 243 -19.35 -8.52 10.13
CA GLN A 243 -19.72 -9.87 10.55
C GLN A 243 -18.52 -10.68 11.05
N LEU A 244 -17.38 -10.60 10.35
CA LEU A 244 -16.18 -11.39 10.68
C LEU A 244 -15.56 -10.99 12.02
N ILE A 245 -15.62 -9.70 12.40
CA ILE A 245 -15.01 -9.23 13.65
C ILE A 245 -15.48 -10.06 14.85
N PRO A 246 -16.75 -10.16 15.18
CA PRO A 246 -17.22 -11.00 16.28
C PRO A 246 -17.13 -12.51 15.96
N ASP A 247 -17.48 -12.94 14.73
CA ASP A 247 -17.59 -14.36 14.35
C ASP A 247 -16.23 -15.07 14.41
N ARG A 248 -15.18 -14.42 13.95
CA ARG A 248 -13.80 -14.93 13.93
C ARG A 248 -12.95 -14.41 15.09
N LYS A 249 -13.52 -13.59 15.97
CA LYS A 249 -12.82 -12.94 17.09
C LYS A 249 -11.58 -12.20 16.59
N ILE A 250 -11.76 -11.38 15.55
CA ILE A 250 -10.67 -10.59 14.97
C ILE A 250 -10.07 -9.68 16.03
N THR A 251 -8.77 -9.75 16.22
CA THR A 251 -8.04 -8.96 17.22
C THR A 251 -7.36 -7.75 16.62
N THR A 252 -7.05 -7.81 15.33
CA THR A 252 -6.35 -6.72 14.63
C THR A 252 -6.68 -6.71 13.14
N MET A 253 -6.68 -5.51 12.55
CA MET A 253 -6.78 -5.31 11.11
C MET A 253 -6.03 -4.05 10.68
N MET A 254 -5.62 -4.04 9.41
CA MET A 254 -5.10 -2.86 8.74
C MET A 254 -6.01 -2.49 7.56
N GLY A 255 -6.27 -1.21 7.39
CA GLY A 255 -7.05 -0.68 6.27
C GLY A 255 -6.58 0.72 5.85
N VAL A 256 -7.12 1.19 4.73
CA VAL A 256 -7.01 2.59 4.30
C VAL A 256 -8.18 3.39 4.86
N PRO A 257 -8.12 4.75 4.87
CA PRO A 257 -9.22 5.57 5.40
C PRO A 257 -10.60 5.24 4.83
N ALA A 258 -10.68 4.94 3.53
CA ALA A 258 -11.93 4.55 2.87
C ALA A 258 -12.55 3.27 3.48
N ASN A 259 -11.74 2.29 3.87
CA ASN A 259 -12.25 1.08 4.52
C ASN A 259 -12.96 1.43 5.84
N TYR A 260 -12.32 2.24 6.67
CA TYR A 260 -12.87 2.67 7.96
C TYR A 260 -14.08 3.59 7.82
N LEU A 261 -14.14 4.39 6.74
CA LEU A 261 -15.30 5.20 6.41
C LEU A 261 -16.49 4.32 6.04
N PHE A 262 -16.32 3.39 5.11
CA PHE A 262 -17.41 2.48 4.68
C PHE A 262 -17.91 1.60 5.82
N LEU A 263 -17.03 1.17 6.72
CA LEU A 263 -17.42 0.46 7.94
C LEU A 263 -18.27 1.37 8.85
N ALA A 264 -17.83 2.61 9.09
CA ALA A 264 -18.52 3.56 9.96
C ALA A 264 -19.88 4.00 9.39
N GLU A 265 -20.05 4.01 8.09
CA GLU A 265 -21.30 4.35 7.39
C GLU A 265 -22.25 3.15 7.22
N HIS A 266 -21.78 1.93 7.48
CA HIS A 266 -22.61 0.74 7.34
C HIS A 266 -23.69 0.69 8.44
N PRO A 267 -24.95 0.33 8.11
CA PRO A 267 -26.06 0.26 9.09
C PRO A 267 -25.75 -0.57 10.34
N ASP A 268 -24.99 -1.65 10.17
CA ASP A 268 -24.66 -2.58 11.26
C ASP A 268 -23.52 -2.09 12.15
N PHE A 269 -22.80 -1.03 11.78
CA PHE A 269 -21.63 -0.53 12.55
C PHE A 269 -21.97 -0.24 14.01
N ALA A 270 -23.12 0.41 14.25
CA ALA A 270 -23.54 0.77 15.61
C ALA A 270 -23.83 -0.45 16.50
N ALA A 271 -24.32 -1.54 15.91
CA ALA A 271 -24.72 -2.76 16.61
C ALA A 271 -23.60 -3.82 16.70
N THR A 272 -22.58 -3.74 15.85
CA THR A 272 -21.49 -4.74 15.82
C THR A 272 -20.68 -4.72 17.11
N ASP A 273 -20.41 -5.89 17.66
CA ASP A 273 -19.45 -6.02 18.77
C ASP A 273 -18.02 -5.92 18.25
N LEU A 274 -17.34 -4.82 18.61
CA LEU A 274 -15.96 -4.54 18.26
C LEU A 274 -14.98 -4.86 19.39
N SER A 275 -15.43 -5.47 20.48
CA SER A 275 -14.64 -5.66 21.72
C SER A 275 -13.38 -6.49 21.54
N THR A 276 -13.35 -7.39 20.53
CA THR A 276 -12.17 -8.20 20.22
C THR A 276 -11.13 -7.44 19.41
N LEU A 277 -11.53 -6.38 18.67
CA LEU A 277 -10.65 -5.59 17.82
C LEU A 277 -9.84 -4.60 18.69
N ARG A 278 -8.78 -5.08 19.27
CA ARG A 278 -7.95 -4.33 20.21
C ARG A 278 -6.94 -3.41 19.52
N HIS A 279 -6.61 -3.69 18.26
CA HIS A 279 -5.58 -2.98 17.52
C HIS A 279 -5.99 -2.80 16.07
N ALA A 280 -6.11 -1.56 15.61
CA ALA A 280 -6.49 -1.25 14.25
C ALA A 280 -5.55 -0.19 13.67
N ILE A 281 -4.97 -0.48 12.50
CA ILE A 281 -3.99 0.38 11.83
C ILE A 281 -4.63 1.01 10.60
N VAL A 282 -4.47 2.31 10.45
CA VAL A 282 -4.82 3.02 9.22
C VAL A 282 -3.57 3.60 8.57
N GLY A 283 -3.43 3.41 7.26
CA GLY A 283 -2.29 3.90 6.50
C GLY A 283 -2.59 4.08 5.02
N GLY A 284 -1.57 4.45 4.24
CA GLY A 284 -1.70 4.68 2.81
C GLY A 284 -2.19 6.08 2.42
N ALA A 285 -2.97 6.73 3.27
CA ALA A 285 -3.40 8.13 3.18
C ALA A 285 -3.67 8.70 4.57
N SER A 286 -3.74 10.03 4.69
CA SER A 286 -4.13 10.68 5.94
C SER A 286 -5.61 10.43 6.23
N MET A 287 -5.93 10.06 7.47
CA MET A 287 -7.30 9.82 7.88
C MET A 287 -7.92 11.10 8.47
N PRO A 288 -9.13 11.50 8.04
CA PRO A 288 -9.82 12.65 8.62
C PRO A 288 -10.05 12.50 10.13
N GLU A 289 -9.76 13.54 10.89
CA GLU A 289 -9.90 13.53 12.36
C GLU A 289 -11.31 13.19 12.84
N PRO A 290 -12.41 13.68 12.22
CA PRO A 290 -13.76 13.27 12.62
C PRO A 290 -13.99 11.75 12.55
N LEU A 291 -13.44 11.10 11.52
CA LEU A 291 -13.55 9.66 11.35
C LEU A 291 -12.73 8.88 12.40
N LEU A 292 -11.51 9.36 12.74
CA LEU A 292 -10.73 8.82 13.86
C LEU A 292 -11.53 8.89 15.17
N ARG A 293 -12.16 10.02 15.46
CA ARG A 293 -12.99 10.22 16.66
C ARG A 293 -14.20 9.30 16.69
N THR A 294 -14.82 9.01 15.54
CA THR A 294 -15.94 8.05 15.44
C THR A 294 -15.51 6.65 15.91
N TRP A 295 -14.35 6.17 15.47
CA TRP A 295 -13.81 4.86 15.87
C TRP A 295 -13.38 4.85 17.34
N HIS A 296 -12.72 5.92 17.81
CA HIS A 296 -12.34 6.06 19.21
C HIS A 296 -13.56 6.04 20.15
N ALA A 297 -14.68 6.64 19.75
CA ALA A 297 -15.92 6.60 20.50
C ALA A 297 -16.52 5.19 20.61
N ARG A 298 -16.23 4.30 19.63
CA ARG A 298 -16.59 2.88 19.64
C ARG A 298 -15.60 1.99 20.43
N GLY A 299 -14.62 2.59 21.10
CA GLY A 299 -13.63 1.87 21.91
C GLY A 299 -12.39 1.41 21.15
N VAL A 300 -12.37 1.47 19.81
CA VAL A 300 -11.24 1.03 19.00
C VAL A 300 -10.20 2.15 18.87
N ALA A 301 -8.99 1.92 19.39
CA ALA A 301 -7.85 2.82 19.19
C ALA A 301 -7.32 2.63 17.77
N LEU A 302 -7.66 3.56 16.87
CA LEU A 302 -7.14 3.60 15.51
C LEU A 302 -5.82 4.33 15.51
N THR A 303 -4.75 3.63 15.14
CA THR A 303 -3.41 4.19 15.02
C THR A 303 -3.06 4.48 13.58
N GLN A 304 -2.50 5.65 13.32
CA GLN A 304 -2.01 5.99 12.00
C GLN A 304 -0.58 5.50 11.80
N GLY A 305 -0.33 4.89 10.65
CA GLY A 305 1.00 4.57 10.16
C GLY A 305 1.29 5.31 8.85
N TYR A 306 2.54 5.66 8.65
CA TYR A 306 3.02 6.19 7.38
C TYR A 306 4.11 5.29 6.82
N GLY A 307 4.07 5.13 5.51
CA GLY A 307 5.10 4.42 4.79
C GLY A 307 4.88 4.40 3.29
N LEU A 308 5.86 3.85 2.58
CA LEU A 308 5.87 3.74 1.13
C LEU A 308 6.50 2.42 0.72
N THR A 309 6.18 1.93 -0.47
CA THR A 309 6.66 0.64 -0.98
C THR A 309 8.17 0.54 -0.94
N GLU A 310 8.86 1.63 -1.24
CA GLU A 310 10.32 1.77 -1.25
C GLU A 310 10.97 1.63 0.14
N ALA A 311 10.15 1.64 1.22
CA ALA A 311 10.61 1.38 2.60
C ALA A 311 9.99 0.09 3.21
N SER A 312 9.28 -0.75 2.43
CA SER A 312 8.81 -2.11 2.72
C SER A 312 7.67 -2.33 3.73
N PRO A 313 6.68 -1.50 4.01
CA PRO A 313 6.52 -0.08 3.83
C PRO A 313 6.70 0.75 5.11
N ASN A 314 6.94 0.16 6.30
CA ASN A 314 6.78 0.77 7.62
C ASN A 314 7.88 1.81 7.91
N VAL A 315 7.51 3.10 8.01
CA VAL A 315 8.42 4.20 8.31
C VAL A 315 8.09 4.88 9.63
N LEU A 316 6.84 5.33 9.81
CA LEU A 316 6.36 5.98 11.04
C LEU A 316 5.14 5.24 11.58
N CYS A 317 5.05 5.16 12.91
CA CYS A 317 3.88 4.62 13.61
C CYS A 317 3.50 5.53 14.78
N LEU A 318 2.20 5.69 14.98
CA LEU A 318 1.66 6.31 16.18
C LEU A 318 1.50 5.22 17.25
N PRO A 319 2.11 5.34 18.44
CA PRO A 319 1.89 4.41 19.54
C PRO A 319 0.41 4.36 19.97
N ASP A 320 -0.07 3.20 20.41
CA ASP A 320 -1.48 3.02 20.82
C ASP A 320 -1.88 3.95 21.98
N GLU A 321 -0.99 4.19 22.93
CA GLU A 321 -1.20 5.10 24.05
C GLU A 321 -1.40 6.55 23.60
N ASP A 322 -0.86 6.92 22.43
CA ASP A 322 -0.96 8.27 21.86
C ASP A 322 -2.12 8.44 20.88
N ALA A 323 -2.76 7.35 20.46
CA ALA A 323 -3.77 7.36 19.41
C ALA A 323 -4.91 8.36 19.66
N ARG A 324 -5.29 8.57 20.94
CA ARG A 324 -6.38 9.47 21.35
C ARG A 324 -5.93 10.90 21.61
N THR A 325 -4.65 11.12 21.91
CA THR A 325 -4.09 12.43 22.30
C THR A 325 -3.34 13.10 21.16
N LYS A 326 -2.72 12.33 20.29
CA LYS A 326 -1.93 12.78 19.14
C LYS A 326 -2.67 12.53 17.80
N VAL A 327 -3.96 12.84 17.79
CA VAL A 327 -4.85 12.61 16.63
C VAL A 327 -4.32 13.33 15.39
N GLY A 328 -4.31 12.64 14.25
CA GLY A 328 -3.87 13.20 12.96
C GLY A 328 -2.35 13.19 12.74
N LEU A 329 -1.54 12.73 13.72
CA LEU A 329 -0.11 12.53 13.54
C LEU A 329 0.18 11.13 13.01
N ALA A 330 1.25 11.01 12.22
CA ALA A 330 1.76 9.72 11.72
C ALA A 330 2.67 9.01 12.75
N GLY A 331 2.98 9.67 13.86
CA GLY A 331 3.75 9.10 14.95
C GLY A 331 5.26 9.34 14.87
N LYS A 332 6.03 8.35 15.27
CA LYS A 332 7.50 8.35 15.35
C LYS A 332 8.09 7.24 14.46
N PRO A 333 9.41 7.28 14.18
CA PRO A 333 10.06 6.23 13.40
C PRO A 333 9.90 4.85 14.02
N TYR A 334 9.65 3.85 13.19
CA TYR A 334 9.77 2.46 13.62
C TYR A 334 11.21 2.15 14.09
N PRO A 335 11.40 1.19 15.01
CA PRO A 335 12.73 0.68 15.35
C PRO A 335 13.49 0.25 14.08
N HIS A 336 14.81 0.51 14.06
CA HIS A 336 15.70 0.26 12.92
C HIS A 336 15.43 1.11 11.66
N VAL A 337 14.54 2.09 11.75
CA VAL A 337 14.30 3.08 10.70
C VAL A 337 14.82 4.44 11.17
N GLU A 338 15.76 5.00 10.42
CA GLU A 338 16.25 6.34 10.64
C GLU A 338 15.50 7.30 9.71
N VAL A 339 15.12 8.45 10.23
CA VAL A 339 14.47 9.50 9.46
C VAL A 339 15.12 10.86 9.70
N ALA A 340 15.10 11.70 8.68
CA ALA A 340 15.50 13.10 8.76
C ALA A 340 14.47 13.97 8.06
N VAL A 341 14.41 15.26 8.44
CA VAL A 341 13.65 16.29 7.72
C VAL A 341 14.67 17.18 7.04
N ALA A 342 14.54 17.40 5.74
CA ALA A 342 15.49 18.18 4.96
C ALA A 342 14.77 19.26 4.12
N ASP A 343 15.49 20.32 3.82
CA ASP A 343 15.06 21.30 2.83
C ASP A 343 14.92 20.60 1.46
N PRO A 344 13.76 20.66 0.82
CA PRO A 344 13.52 19.93 -0.42
C PRO A 344 14.33 20.45 -1.63
N VAL A 345 14.91 21.67 -1.53
CA VAL A 345 15.71 22.30 -2.59
C VAL A 345 17.20 22.07 -2.37
N THR A 346 17.69 22.37 -1.15
CA THR A 346 19.13 22.31 -0.84
C THR A 346 19.56 20.92 -0.33
N GLY A 347 18.64 20.12 0.20
CA GLY A 347 18.92 18.84 0.85
C GLY A 347 19.53 18.97 2.24
N GLU A 348 19.65 20.19 2.79
CA GLU A 348 20.16 20.42 4.15
C GLU A 348 19.20 19.84 5.19
N GLN A 349 19.73 19.05 6.12
CA GLN A 349 18.93 18.42 7.16
C GLN A 349 18.72 19.36 8.35
N PHE A 350 17.47 19.43 8.81
CA PHE A 350 17.08 20.25 9.96
C PHE A 350 17.20 19.46 11.27
N SER A 351 17.60 20.16 12.34
CA SER A 351 17.54 19.68 13.72
C SER A 351 16.30 20.21 14.44
N GLY A 352 15.74 19.44 15.42
CA GLY A 352 14.56 19.86 16.20
C GLY A 352 13.26 19.92 15.40
N ALA A 353 12.33 20.78 15.80
CA ALA A 353 11.07 21.00 15.08
C ALA A 353 11.35 21.63 13.71
N ALA A 354 10.75 21.07 12.66
CA ALA A 354 11.01 21.53 11.30
C ALA A 354 9.93 21.01 10.31
N THR A 355 9.79 21.72 9.20
CA THR A 355 9.00 21.28 8.04
C THR A 355 9.94 21.10 6.85
N GLY A 356 9.83 19.98 6.14
CA GLY A 356 10.68 19.66 4.99
C GLY A 356 10.38 18.29 4.40
N GLU A 357 11.22 17.85 3.43
CA GLU A 357 11.13 16.51 2.87
C GLU A 357 11.50 15.46 3.92
N LEU A 358 10.69 14.40 4.02
CA LEU A 358 11.03 13.25 4.82
C LEU A 358 12.07 12.40 4.09
N LEU A 359 13.20 12.18 4.73
CA LEU A 359 14.25 11.27 4.30
C LEU A 359 14.22 10.00 5.16
N VAL A 360 14.44 8.84 4.54
CA VAL A 360 14.40 7.55 5.22
C VAL A 360 15.67 6.77 4.97
N ARG A 361 16.21 6.11 6.01
CA ARG A 361 17.34 5.19 5.91
C ARG A 361 17.11 4.01 6.84
N GLY A 362 17.54 2.83 6.42
CA GLY A 362 17.46 1.63 7.23
C GLY A 362 17.43 0.35 6.40
N PRO A 363 17.53 -0.81 7.03
CA PRO A 363 17.60 -2.09 6.33
C PRO A 363 16.28 -2.51 5.65
N SER A 364 15.18 -1.83 5.94
CA SER A 364 13.89 -2.01 5.24
C SER A 364 13.79 -1.22 3.94
N VAL A 365 14.71 -0.28 3.67
CA VAL A 365 14.73 0.50 2.43
C VAL A 365 15.14 -0.39 1.26
N PHE A 366 14.41 -0.31 0.17
CA PHE A 366 14.59 -1.11 -1.04
C PHE A 366 15.97 -0.91 -1.70
N SER A 367 16.37 -1.84 -2.57
CA SER A 367 17.63 -1.72 -3.31
C SER A 367 17.52 -0.84 -4.57
N GLY A 368 16.32 -0.52 -5.01
CA GLY A 368 16.06 0.31 -6.19
C GLY A 368 14.87 -0.19 -7.00
N TYR A 369 14.64 0.46 -8.13
CA TYR A 369 13.63 0.07 -9.10
C TYR A 369 14.21 -0.88 -10.15
N PHE A 370 13.47 -1.92 -10.48
CA PHE A 370 13.89 -2.95 -11.42
C PHE A 370 14.18 -2.36 -12.81
N GLU A 371 15.43 -2.53 -13.27
CA GLU A 371 15.95 -2.02 -14.55
C GLU A 371 15.77 -0.50 -14.79
N GLN A 372 15.66 0.27 -13.70
CA GLN A 372 15.56 1.73 -13.74
C GLN A 372 16.66 2.37 -12.85
N PRO A 373 17.92 2.34 -13.29
CA PRO A 373 19.05 2.81 -12.47
C PRO A 373 19.03 4.33 -12.20
N GLU A 374 18.54 5.12 -13.14
CA GLU A 374 18.46 6.58 -12.98
C GLU A 374 17.43 6.98 -11.94
N GLU A 375 16.23 6.38 -11.99
CA GLU A 375 15.18 6.56 -11.00
C GLU A 375 15.62 6.06 -9.63
N SER A 376 16.33 4.94 -9.58
CA SER A 376 16.89 4.38 -8.34
C SER A 376 17.90 5.33 -7.73
N ALA A 377 18.84 5.85 -8.53
CA ALA A 377 19.85 6.83 -8.08
C ALA A 377 19.20 8.15 -7.62
N SER A 378 18.14 8.59 -8.30
CA SER A 378 17.37 9.77 -7.90
C SER A 378 16.66 9.58 -6.56
N ALA A 379 16.06 8.39 -6.33
CA ALA A 379 15.38 8.08 -5.09
C ALA A 379 16.33 7.84 -3.91
N LEU A 380 17.50 7.21 -4.16
CA LEU A 380 18.48 6.78 -3.15
C LEU A 380 19.72 7.66 -3.14
N ARG A 381 19.57 8.97 -3.23
CA ARG A 381 20.72 9.90 -3.28
C ARG A 381 21.26 10.22 -1.89
N SER A 382 22.55 10.47 -1.80
CA SER A 382 23.26 10.87 -0.56
C SER A 382 23.07 9.90 0.62
N GLY A 383 22.81 8.60 0.34
CA GLY A 383 22.63 7.58 1.37
C GLY A 383 21.25 7.59 2.05
N TRP A 384 20.28 8.31 1.49
CA TRP A 384 18.90 8.41 1.97
C TRP A 384 17.90 8.10 0.85
N LEU A 385 16.82 7.46 1.23
CA LEU A 385 15.61 7.43 0.41
C LEU A 385 14.90 8.78 0.53
N HIS A 386 14.78 9.48 -0.57
CA HIS A 386 14.00 10.70 -0.71
C HIS A 386 12.55 10.35 -1.00
N THR A 387 11.66 10.59 -0.04
CA THR A 387 10.27 10.14 -0.14
C THR A 387 9.43 11.00 -1.08
N GLY A 388 9.82 12.25 -1.28
CA GLY A 388 9.03 13.26 -1.96
C GLY A 388 7.78 13.69 -1.17
N ASP A 389 7.71 13.33 0.12
CA ASP A 389 6.63 13.72 1.01
C ASP A 389 7.10 14.84 1.93
N LEU A 390 6.32 15.93 1.99
CA LEU A 390 6.52 17.03 2.92
C LEU A 390 5.93 16.64 4.27
N VAL A 391 6.74 16.78 5.31
CA VAL A 391 6.34 16.49 6.70
C VAL A 391 6.65 17.64 7.63
N GLU A 392 5.91 17.73 8.72
CA GLU A 392 6.21 18.55 9.89
C GLU A 392 6.66 17.63 11.02
N ARG A 393 7.80 17.91 11.63
CA ARG A 393 8.26 17.29 12.88
C ARG A 393 8.10 18.29 14.01
N ASP A 394 7.35 17.92 15.05
CA ASP A 394 7.18 18.76 16.25
C ASP A 394 8.36 18.67 17.23
N SER A 395 8.30 19.45 18.32
CA SER A 395 9.33 19.47 19.36
C SER A 395 9.45 18.16 20.15
N ASP A 396 8.39 17.34 20.16
CA ASP A 396 8.33 16.05 20.84
C ASP A 396 8.80 14.89 19.94
N GLY A 397 9.14 15.20 18.68
CA GLY A 397 9.62 14.24 17.67
C GLY A 397 8.51 13.45 16.99
N TYR A 398 7.26 13.91 17.05
CA TYR A 398 6.17 13.36 16.24
C TYR A 398 6.13 13.99 14.86
N TYR A 399 5.71 13.19 13.89
CA TYR A 399 5.62 13.59 12.49
C TYR A 399 4.16 13.70 12.05
N ARG A 400 3.88 14.73 11.28
CA ARG A 400 2.65 14.90 10.50
C ARG A 400 3.02 14.91 9.02
N VAL A 401 2.36 14.09 8.22
CA VAL A 401 2.45 14.18 6.76
C VAL A 401 1.57 15.33 6.30
N ILE A 402 2.17 16.29 5.61
CA ILE A 402 1.46 17.48 5.09
C ILE A 402 0.91 17.16 3.71
N ASP A 403 1.79 16.81 2.75
CA ASP A 403 1.41 16.46 1.38
C ASP A 403 2.59 15.89 0.59
N ARG A 404 2.36 15.54 -0.66
CA ARG A 404 3.41 15.29 -1.65
C ARG A 404 4.01 16.60 -2.14
N ILE A 405 5.34 16.72 -2.14
CA ILE A 405 6.04 17.93 -2.62
C ILE A 405 5.61 18.28 -4.06
N LYS A 406 5.43 17.30 -4.91
CA LYS A 406 4.99 17.46 -6.30
C LYS A 406 3.51 17.85 -6.49
N ASP A 407 2.68 17.66 -5.47
CA ASP A 407 1.24 17.94 -5.50
C ASP A 407 0.92 19.32 -4.89
N ILE A 408 1.89 19.92 -4.16
CA ILE A 408 1.82 21.28 -3.66
C ILE A 408 1.84 22.25 -4.85
N TYR A 409 0.92 23.21 -4.85
CA TYR A 409 0.86 24.27 -5.85
C TYR A 409 1.22 25.64 -5.26
N ILE A 410 1.71 26.54 -6.11
CA ILE A 410 2.17 27.86 -5.68
C ILE A 410 1.19 28.94 -6.17
N SER A 411 0.47 29.55 -5.24
CA SER A 411 -0.49 30.62 -5.52
C SER A 411 -0.02 31.93 -4.93
N GLY A 412 0.28 32.92 -5.78
CA GLY A 412 0.73 34.23 -5.33
C GLY A 412 2.01 34.24 -4.51
N GLY A 413 2.88 33.24 -4.70
CA GLY A 413 4.11 33.07 -3.94
C GLY A 413 3.99 32.20 -2.68
N GLU A 414 2.78 31.78 -2.31
CA GLU A 414 2.51 30.91 -1.16
C GLU A 414 2.37 29.45 -1.60
N SER A 415 3.05 28.54 -0.90
CA SER A 415 2.93 27.10 -1.11
C SER A 415 1.67 26.58 -0.43
N ILE A 416 0.79 25.93 -1.21
CA ILE A 416 -0.49 25.42 -0.72
C ILE A 416 -0.53 23.90 -0.89
N ALA A 417 -0.75 23.20 0.22
CA ALA A 417 -0.92 21.76 0.24
C ALA A 417 -2.39 21.38 -0.01
N PRO A 418 -2.73 20.68 -1.11
CA PRO A 418 -4.07 20.18 -1.36
C PRO A 418 -4.69 19.41 -0.20
N ALA A 419 -3.90 18.53 0.43
CA ALA A 419 -4.38 17.66 1.51
C ALA A 419 -4.89 18.44 2.74
N GLU A 420 -4.37 19.64 3.00
CA GLU A 420 -4.86 20.49 4.10
C GLU A 420 -6.30 20.96 3.83
N ILE A 421 -6.57 21.37 2.60
CA ILE A 421 -7.90 21.82 2.18
C ILE A 421 -8.87 20.64 2.14
N GLU A 422 -8.43 19.51 1.60
CA GLU A 422 -9.19 18.26 1.55
C GLU A 422 -9.61 17.81 2.95
N SER A 423 -8.70 17.84 3.91
CA SER A 423 -8.98 17.47 5.30
C SER A 423 -10.09 18.32 5.93
N VAL A 424 -10.11 19.61 5.64
CA VAL A 424 -11.16 20.51 6.13
C VAL A 424 -12.49 20.27 5.43
N LEU A 425 -12.47 19.99 4.12
CA LEU A 425 -13.66 19.65 3.34
C LEU A 425 -14.30 18.34 3.82
N PHE A 426 -13.49 17.32 4.16
CA PHE A 426 -14.00 16.06 4.74
C PHE A 426 -14.72 16.26 6.09
N GLY A 427 -14.44 17.34 6.80
CA GLY A 427 -15.16 17.71 8.02
C GLY A 427 -16.58 18.25 7.76
N HIS A 428 -16.93 18.58 6.53
CA HIS A 428 -18.26 19.09 6.17
C HIS A 428 -19.30 17.97 6.05
N PRO A 429 -20.50 18.07 6.68
CA PRO A 429 -21.48 16.98 6.69
C PRO A 429 -21.94 16.51 5.31
N ALA A 430 -21.94 17.40 4.33
CA ALA A 430 -22.39 17.12 2.97
C ALA A 430 -21.30 16.60 2.02
N VAL A 431 -20.05 16.49 2.47
CA VAL A 431 -18.93 15.99 1.66
C VAL A 431 -18.70 14.51 1.88
N ALA A 432 -18.82 13.72 0.83
CA ALA A 432 -18.50 12.29 0.84
C ALA A 432 -17.04 12.04 0.43
N ASP A 433 -16.54 12.76 -0.58
CA ASP A 433 -15.14 12.70 -1.03
C ASP A 433 -14.70 14.08 -1.55
N ALA A 434 -13.40 14.36 -1.45
CA ALA A 434 -12.84 15.64 -1.89
C ALA A 434 -11.42 15.44 -2.46
N ALA A 435 -11.12 16.18 -3.53
CA ALA A 435 -9.77 16.32 -4.05
C ALA A 435 -9.51 17.77 -4.48
N VAL A 436 -8.30 18.25 -4.21
CA VAL A 436 -7.89 19.60 -4.62
C VAL A 436 -6.68 19.51 -5.53
N ILE A 437 -6.67 20.30 -6.60
CA ILE A 437 -5.53 20.39 -7.52
C ILE A 437 -5.14 21.85 -7.75
N GLY A 438 -3.85 22.11 -7.97
CA GLY A 438 -3.37 23.35 -8.53
C GLY A 438 -3.64 23.40 -10.03
N VAL A 439 -4.19 24.51 -10.53
CA VAL A 439 -4.39 24.75 -11.95
C VAL A 439 -3.73 26.06 -12.36
N PRO A 440 -3.19 26.17 -13.60
CA PRO A 440 -2.56 27.39 -14.08
C PRO A 440 -3.48 28.62 -14.00
N ASN A 441 -2.95 29.73 -13.51
CA ASN A 441 -3.65 31.01 -13.41
C ASN A 441 -2.72 32.18 -13.81
N ALA A 442 -3.17 33.03 -14.73
CA ALA A 442 -2.36 34.13 -15.27
C ALA A 442 -1.93 35.16 -14.20
N ARG A 443 -2.72 35.36 -13.14
CA ARG A 443 -2.45 36.33 -12.09
C ARG A 443 -1.64 35.79 -10.93
N TRP A 444 -1.90 34.54 -10.52
CA TRP A 444 -1.37 33.94 -9.29
C TRP A 444 -0.34 32.84 -9.53
N GLY A 445 -0.01 32.53 -10.79
CA GLY A 445 0.77 31.37 -11.18
C GLY A 445 -0.09 30.12 -11.20
N GLU A 446 -0.53 29.67 -10.03
CA GLU A 446 -1.51 28.60 -9.88
C GLU A 446 -2.60 29.00 -8.89
N VAL A 447 -3.75 28.33 -8.97
CA VAL A 447 -4.86 28.46 -8.01
C VAL A 447 -5.48 27.09 -7.74
N GLY A 448 -6.00 26.89 -6.53
CA GLY A 448 -6.67 25.66 -6.16
C GLY A 448 -8.04 25.50 -6.82
N VAL A 449 -8.35 24.28 -7.27
CA VAL A 449 -9.72 23.87 -7.63
C VAL A 449 -10.06 22.62 -6.83
N ALA A 450 -11.18 22.69 -6.11
CA ALA A 450 -11.71 21.57 -5.34
C ALA A 450 -12.74 20.78 -6.15
N PHE A 451 -12.59 19.45 -6.19
CA PHE A 451 -13.55 18.50 -6.74
C PHE A 451 -14.25 17.82 -5.58
N ILE A 452 -15.57 17.85 -5.56
CA ILE A 452 -16.38 17.40 -4.43
C ILE A 452 -17.35 16.31 -4.88
N VAL A 453 -17.35 15.19 -4.18
CA VAL A 453 -18.45 14.22 -4.22
C VAL A 453 -19.38 14.52 -3.07
N ALA A 454 -20.59 14.94 -3.41
CA ALA A 454 -21.60 15.26 -2.39
C ALA A 454 -22.20 13.98 -1.77
N ARG A 455 -22.47 14.03 -0.47
CA ARG A 455 -23.16 12.96 0.25
C ARG A 455 -24.62 12.90 -0.19
N ARG A 456 -25.11 11.72 -0.53
CA ARG A 456 -26.51 11.53 -0.96
C ARG A 456 -27.50 12.02 0.09
N GLY A 457 -28.48 12.81 -0.35
CA GLY A 457 -29.56 13.32 0.51
C GLY A 457 -29.18 14.53 1.37
N VAL A 458 -27.96 15.06 1.25
CA VAL A 458 -27.55 16.28 1.93
C VAL A 458 -27.30 17.37 0.89
N ALA A 459 -28.09 18.45 0.95
CA ALA A 459 -27.93 19.57 0.04
C ALA A 459 -26.71 20.42 0.43
N THR A 460 -25.90 20.81 -0.54
CA THR A 460 -24.81 21.75 -0.39
C THR A 460 -24.49 22.39 -1.75
N ASP A 461 -23.85 23.53 -1.74
CA ASP A 461 -23.36 24.21 -2.93
C ASP A 461 -21.94 24.76 -2.71
N ALA A 462 -21.38 25.40 -3.74
CA ALA A 462 -20.02 25.93 -3.69
C ALA A 462 -19.89 27.10 -2.70
N GLU A 463 -20.95 27.84 -2.45
CA GLU A 463 -20.95 28.96 -1.51
C GLU A 463 -20.91 28.50 -0.07
N ASP A 464 -21.71 27.46 0.27
CA ASP A 464 -21.72 26.81 1.57
C ASP A 464 -20.34 26.21 1.91
N LEU A 465 -19.74 25.44 0.99
CA LEU A 465 -18.40 24.87 1.19
C LEU A 465 -17.31 25.95 1.28
N THR A 466 -17.44 27.05 0.52
CA THR A 466 -16.50 28.16 0.63
C THR A 466 -16.62 28.88 1.96
N ALA A 467 -17.85 29.06 2.48
CA ALA A 467 -18.08 29.62 3.80
C ALA A 467 -17.48 28.74 4.90
N TRP A 468 -17.68 27.40 4.80
CA TRP A 468 -17.07 26.43 5.70
C TRP A 468 -15.55 26.53 5.75
N LEU A 469 -14.92 26.63 4.58
CA LEU A 469 -13.46 26.76 4.47
C LEU A 469 -12.96 28.08 5.05
N ARG A 470 -13.65 29.22 4.78
CA ARG A 470 -13.25 30.56 5.27
C ARG A 470 -13.11 30.67 6.77
N GLU A 471 -13.89 29.90 7.51
CA GLU A 471 -13.84 29.88 8.96
C GLU A 471 -12.69 29.02 9.52
N ARG A 472 -12.05 28.18 8.67
CA ARG A 472 -11.15 27.10 9.12
C ARG A 472 -9.75 27.15 8.54
N ILE A 473 -9.56 27.81 7.39
CA ILE A 473 -8.26 27.96 6.75
C ILE A 473 -7.97 29.40 6.38
N ALA A 474 -6.69 29.71 6.19
CA ALA A 474 -6.24 31.03 5.77
C ALA A 474 -6.83 31.39 4.38
N ARG A 475 -7.15 32.69 4.20
CA ARG A 475 -7.84 33.16 3.01
C ARG A 475 -7.11 32.86 1.69
N PHE A 476 -5.78 32.87 1.70
CA PHE A 476 -4.99 32.59 0.51
C PHE A 476 -5.02 31.10 0.09
N LYS A 477 -5.42 30.20 1.00
CA LYS A 477 -5.59 28.76 0.73
C LYS A 477 -6.95 28.41 0.14
N LEU A 478 -7.91 29.35 0.11
CA LEU A 478 -9.24 29.07 -0.40
C LEU A 478 -9.16 28.68 -1.88
N PRO A 479 -9.81 27.58 -2.30
CA PRO A 479 -9.90 27.23 -3.71
C PRO A 479 -10.61 28.33 -4.50
N HIS A 480 -10.11 28.63 -5.70
CA HIS A 480 -10.74 29.57 -6.64
C HIS A 480 -12.01 29.01 -7.26
N GLY A 481 -12.18 27.70 -7.25
CA GLY A 481 -13.35 27.03 -7.78
C GLY A 481 -13.66 25.74 -7.04
N ILE A 482 -14.97 25.44 -6.96
CA ILE A 482 -15.49 24.16 -6.47
C ILE A 482 -16.29 23.52 -7.59
N ARG A 483 -16.00 22.27 -7.91
CA ARG A 483 -16.72 21.45 -8.90
C ARG A 483 -17.31 20.22 -8.24
N PHE A 484 -18.59 19.98 -8.44
CA PHE A 484 -19.23 18.74 -8.03
C PHE A 484 -19.04 17.67 -9.10
N VAL A 485 -18.66 16.47 -8.68
CA VAL A 485 -18.39 15.32 -9.53
C VAL A 485 -19.04 14.07 -8.94
N ASP A 486 -19.32 13.07 -9.79
CA ASP A 486 -19.90 11.80 -9.34
C ASP A 486 -18.88 10.93 -8.59
N SER A 487 -17.60 11.01 -8.96
CA SER A 487 -16.51 10.29 -8.33
C SER A 487 -15.16 10.98 -8.54
N ILE A 488 -14.22 10.73 -7.63
CA ILE A 488 -12.82 11.16 -7.75
C ILE A 488 -11.99 10.00 -8.30
N PRO A 489 -11.24 10.22 -9.42
CA PRO A 489 -10.41 9.17 -10.00
C PRO A 489 -9.29 8.77 -9.04
N ARG A 490 -9.15 7.45 -8.81
CA ARG A 490 -8.15 6.88 -7.92
C ARG A 490 -7.35 5.79 -8.60
N SER A 491 -6.11 5.62 -8.16
CA SER A 491 -5.27 4.50 -8.58
C SER A 491 -5.77 3.19 -7.97
N ALA A 492 -5.21 2.06 -8.43
CA ALA A 492 -5.47 0.74 -7.83
C ALA A 492 -5.10 0.69 -6.32
N ALA A 493 -4.22 1.59 -5.85
CA ALA A 493 -3.84 1.78 -4.45
C ALA A 493 -4.72 2.81 -3.71
N ASP A 494 -5.87 3.14 -4.26
CA ASP A 494 -6.82 4.13 -3.72
C ASP A 494 -6.27 5.57 -3.57
N LYS A 495 -5.17 5.90 -4.28
CA LYS A 495 -4.59 7.24 -4.28
C LYS A 495 -5.25 8.12 -5.33
N ILE A 496 -5.57 9.37 -4.98
CA ILE A 496 -6.15 10.36 -5.90
C ILE A 496 -5.22 10.54 -7.12
N LEU A 497 -5.79 10.41 -8.31
CA LEU A 497 -5.10 10.65 -9.58
C LEU A 497 -5.23 12.12 -9.98
N ARG A 498 -4.49 13.02 -9.28
CA ARG A 498 -4.56 14.50 -9.49
C ARG A 498 -4.27 14.91 -10.93
N ARG A 499 -3.37 14.20 -11.62
CA ARG A 499 -3.08 14.45 -13.05
C ARG A 499 -4.28 14.20 -13.95
N SER A 500 -5.07 13.16 -13.68
CA SER A 500 -6.30 12.89 -14.42
C SER A 500 -7.32 13.98 -14.20
N LEU A 501 -7.47 14.44 -12.94
CA LEU A 501 -8.33 15.58 -12.61
C LEU A 501 -7.87 16.88 -13.32
N LEU A 502 -6.55 17.13 -13.36
CA LEU A 502 -6.01 18.30 -14.05
C LEU A 502 -6.23 18.22 -15.57
N ALA A 503 -5.99 17.07 -16.19
CA ALA A 503 -6.22 16.86 -17.61
C ALA A 503 -7.70 17.06 -17.97
N ASP A 504 -8.61 16.50 -17.17
CA ASP A 504 -10.05 16.67 -17.33
C ASP A 504 -10.46 18.14 -17.15
N TYR A 505 -9.95 18.80 -16.11
CA TYR A 505 -10.19 20.22 -15.88
C TYR A 505 -9.79 21.08 -17.08
N LEU A 506 -8.57 20.88 -17.61
CA LEU A 506 -8.03 21.66 -18.73
C LEU A 506 -8.78 21.38 -20.05
N SER A 507 -9.28 20.15 -20.26
CA SER A 507 -10.07 19.79 -21.44
C SER A 507 -11.46 20.44 -21.46
N HIS A 508 -12.02 20.75 -20.29
CA HIS A 508 -13.33 21.36 -20.09
C HIS A 508 -13.26 22.84 -19.68
N ALA A 509 -12.05 23.41 -19.56
CA ALA A 509 -11.91 24.83 -19.29
C ALA A 509 -12.40 25.64 -20.52
N PRO A 510 -13.28 26.61 -20.35
CA PRO A 510 -13.65 27.51 -21.45
C PRO A 510 -12.37 28.15 -21.97
N SER A 511 -12.14 28.04 -23.29
CA SER A 511 -11.03 28.73 -23.94
C SER A 511 -11.14 30.22 -23.62
N ASN A 512 -10.33 30.74 -22.70
CA ASN A 512 -10.15 32.16 -22.50
C ASN A 512 -9.51 32.74 -23.77
N ARG A 513 -10.35 33.01 -24.78
CA ARG A 513 -10.08 34.08 -25.74
C ARG A 513 -10.59 35.35 -25.07
N GLU A 514 -9.72 36.10 -24.39
CA GLU A 514 -9.97 37.49 -24.13
C GLU A 514 -10.24 38.18 -25.48
N PRO A 515 -11.33 38.96 -25.60
CA PRO A 515 -11.46 39.87 -26.73
C PRO A 515 -10.37 40.94 -26.60
N ALA A 516 -9.74 41.26 -27.74
CA ALA A 516 -8.68 42.23 -27.93
C ALA A 516 -9.07 43.64 -27.43
#